data_edc389033be0439edfa2a748d5dcb515
#
_entry.id   edc389033be0439edfa2a748d5dcb515
#
_cell.length_a   1.000
_cell.length_b   1.000
_cell.length_c   1.000
_cell.angle_alpha   90.00
_cell.angle_beta   90.00
_cell.angle_gamma   90.00
#
_symmetry.space_group_name_H-M   'P 1'
#
loop_
_entity.id
_entity.type
_entity.pdbx_description
1 polymer ?
#
loop_
_entity_poly.entity_id
_entity_poly.type
_entity_poly.pdbx_seq_one_letter_code
_entity_poly.pdbx_strand_id
1 'polypeptide(L)'
;MFKRKRTWKMKKNGKRVLFIGSMFVVAFVVWTALIQIVDVQPIGQNGTDIGFASFNSWFHRLTGVHMTIYTITDWLGLIPLFVCMIFGGIGFVQLVKRRSLFKVDYDIIFLGIYYVIVILGYLIFEMIPINYRPILIEGFLEASYPSSTTLLVLSVMPTLTEQVGRRTENKMVKIFIN
;
A
#
# COMPACT_ATOMS: atom_id res chain seq x y z
N MET A 1 -17.96 6.72 36.66
CA MET A 1 -17.15 5.48 36.57
C MET A 1 -17.00 4.93 35.14
N PHE A 2 -17.97 5.07 34.28
CA PHE A 2 -17.93 4.59 32.88
C PHE A 2 -16.87 5.28 31.96
N LYS A 3 -16.66 6.60 32.09
CA LYS A 3 -15.69 7.37 31.27
C LYS A 3 -14.25 6.89 31.47
N ARG A 4 -13.87 6.51 32.72
CA ARG A 4 -12.50 6.06 33.08
C ARG A 4 -12.15 4.69 32.45
N LYS A 5 -13.11 3.76 32.36
CA LYS A 5 -12.91 2.44 31.73
C LYS A 5 -12.73 2.56 30.19
N ARG A 6 -13.45 3.49 29.54
CA ARG A 6 -13.37 3.71 28.09
C ARG A 6 -12.00 4.29 27.68
N THR A 7 -11.49 5.27 28.40
CA THR A 7 -10.17 5.87 28.17
C THR A 7 -9.03 4.87 28.40
N TRP A 8 -9.15 3.99 29.40
CA TRP A 8 -8.16 2.93 29.66
C TRP A 8 -8.10 1.89 28.55
N LYS A 9 -9.24 1.47 28.02
CA LYS A 9 -9.35 0.49 26.93
C LYS A 9 -8.77 1.07 25.62
N MET A 10 -9.03 2.35 25.32
CA MET A 10 -8.45 3.04 24.16
C MET A 10 -6.93 3.19 24.28
N LYS A 11 -6.40 3.53 25.45
CA LYS A 11 -4.95 3.67 25.68
C LYS A 11 -4.22 2.32 25.56
N LYS A 12 -4.84 1.22 25.98
CA LYS A 12 -4.29 -0.14 25.86
C LYS A 12 -4.27 -0.60 24.40
N ASN A 13 -5.33 -0.32 23.64
CA ASN A 13 -5.40 -0.63 22.22
C ASN A 13 -4.39 0.19 21.41
N GLY A 14 -4.21 1.48 21.72
CA GLY A 14 -3.21 2.32 21.07
C GLY A 14 -1.79 1.80 21.23
N LYS A 15 -1.40 1.38 22.44
CA LYS A 15 -0.08 0.77 22.68
C LYS A 15 0.11 -0.53 21.90
N ARG A 16 -0.94 -1.37 21.81
CA ARG A 16 -0.88 -2.62 21.06
C ARG A 16 -0.73 -2.38 19.55
N VAL A 17 -1.47 -1.42 19.01
CA VAL A 17 -1.36 -1.03 17.59
C VAL A 17 0.03 -0.48 17.28
N LEU A 18 0.57 0.38 18.15
CA LEU A 18 1.92 0.93 17.99
C LEU A 18 2.99 -0.17 18.08
N PHE A 19 2.87 -1.13 18.99
CA PHE A 19 3.77 -2.27 19.09
C PHE A 19 3.72 -3.14 17.84
N ILE A 20 2.53 -3.49 17.35
CA ILE A 20 2.37 -4.27 16.10
C ILE A 20 2.95 -3.49 14.92
N GLY A 21 2.67 -2.19 14.81
CA GLY A 21 3.22 -1.34 13.75
C GLY A 21 4.75 -1.29 13.78
N SER A 22 5.36 -1.14 14.97
CA SER A 22 6.83 -1.17 15.08
C SER A 22 7.43 -2.53 14.73
N MET A 23 6.77 -3.64 15.03
CA MET A 23 7.20 -4.97 14.58
C MET A 23 7.21 -5.08 13.05
N PHE A 24 6.19 -4.55 12.37
CA PHE A 24 6.17 -4.54 10.89
C PHE A 24 7.29 -3.68 10.30
N VAL A 25 7.59 -2.53 10.91
CA VAL A 25 8.72 -1.68 10.48
C VAL A 25 10.03 -2.42 10.64
N VAL A 26 10.27 -3.07 11.78
CA VAL A 26 11.47 -3.88 12.02
C VAL A 26 11.55 -5.03 11.01
N ALA A 27 10.45 -5.74 10.78
CA ALA A 27 10.40 -6.83 9.81
C ALA A 27 10.72 -6.33 8.38
N PHE A 28 10.21 -5.16 7.99
CA PHE A 28 10.52 -4.54 6.70
C PHE A 28 12.00 -4.22 6.57
N VAL A 29 12.62 -3.61 7.59
CA VAL A 29 14.06 -3.28 7.58
C VAL A 29 14.91 -4.54 7.51
N VAL A 30 14.59 -5.55 8.32
CA VAL A 30 15.33 -6.85 8.32
C VAL A 30 15.18 -7.52 6.95
N TRP A 31 13.98 -7.57 6.39
CA TRP A 31 13.73 -8.16 5.08
C TRP A 31 14.49 -7.43 3.97
N THR A 32 14.49 -6.10 4.01
CA THR A 32 15.26 -5.26 3.07
C THR A 32 16.76 -5.58 3.14
N ALA A 33 17.31 -5.70 4.35
CA ALA A 33 18.71 -6.06 4.52
C ALA A 33 19.02 -7.48 4.02
N LEU A 34 18.12 -8.44 4.28
CA LEU A 34 18.28 -9.81 3.78
C LEU A 34 18.30 -9.88 2.26
N ILE A 35 17.43 -9.15 1.56
CA ILE A 35 17.42 -9.10 0.09
C ILE A 35 18.75 -8.58 -0.47
N GLN A 36 19.40 -7.66 0.22
CA GLN A 36 20.68 -7.08 -0.23
C GLN A 36 21.92 -7.91 0.11
N ILE A 37 21.79 -8.93 0.97
CA ILE A 37 22.96 -9.70 1.46
C ILE A 37 22.85 -11.17 1.08
N VAL A 38 21.64 -11.75 1.05
CA VAL A 38 21.48 -13.19 0.87
C VAL A 38 21.34 -13.55 -0.60
N ASP A 39 22.24 -14.46 -1.04
CA ASP A 39 22.23 -15.05 -2.38
C ASP A 39 22.08 -13.99 -3.50
N VAL A 40 22.91 -12.95 -3.41
CA VAL A 40 22.99 -11.89 -4.40
C VAL A 40 23.84 -12.34 -5.58
N GLN A 41 23.26 -12.36 -6.78
CA GLN A 41 23.96 -12.79 -8.00
C GLN A 41 23.64 -11.83 -9.16
N PRO A 42 24.60 -11.58 -10.07
CA PRO A 42 24.43 -10.69 -11.23
C PRO A 42 23.68 -11.39 -12.37
N ILE A 43 22.50 -11.94 -12.06
CA ILE A 43 21.65 -12.66 -13.02
C ILE A 43 20.62 -11.78 -13.72
N GLY A 44 20.48 -10.54 -13.28
CA GLY A 44 19.62 -9.56 -13.94
C GLY A 44 20.20 -9.08 -15.27
N GLN A 45 19.38 -8.40 -16.05
CA GLN A 45 19.83 -7.82 -17.31
C GLN A 45 20.93 -6.80 -17.09
N ASN A 46 21.91 -6.77 -18.01
CA ASN A 46 23.10 -5.94 -17.93
C ASN A 46 23.98 -6.19 -16.66
N GLY A 47 23.90 -7.40 -16.08
CA GLY A 47 24.63 -7.74 -14.87
C GLY A 47 24.08 -7.12 -13.59
N THR A 48 22.81 -6.77 -13.57
CA THR A 48 22.15 -6.25 -12.37
C THR A 48 22.09 -7.31 -11.28
N ASP A 49 22.51 -6.94 -10.08
CA ASP A 49 22.46 -7.79 -8.90
C ASP A 49 21.03 -8.05 -8.46
N ILE A 50 20.71 -9.33 -8.25
CA ILE A 50 19.39 -9.79 -7.80
C ILE A 50 19.57 -10.54 -6.50
N GLY A 51 18.90 -10.08 -5.44
CA GLY A 51 18.84 -10.77 -4.16
C GLY A 51 17.94 -11.98 -4.19
N PHE A 52 18.22 -12.98 -3.36
CA PHE A 52 17.56 -14.29 -3.38
C PHE A 52 17.53 -14.91 -4.79
N ALA A 53 18.64 -14.81 -5.52
CA ALA A 53 18.73 -15.15 -6.93
C ALA A 53 18.30 -16.59 -7.23
N SER A 54 18.75 -17.55 -6.43
CA SER A 54 18.40 -18.97 -6.59
C SER A 54 16.90 -19.21 -6.40
N PHE A 55 16.31 -18.59 -5.37
CA PHE A 55 14.88 -18.68 -5.09
C PHE A 55 14.05 -18.02 -6.20
N ASN A 56 14.42 -16.82 -6.62
CA ASN A 56 13.77 -16.09 -7.69
C ASN A 56 13.82 -16.87 -9.01
N SER A 57 14.96 -17.45 -9.35
CA SER A 57 15.14 -18.27 -10.54
C SER A 57 14.32 -19.57 -10.48
N TRP A 58 14.27 -20.23 -9.33
CA TRP A 58 13.45 -21.42 -9.12
C TRP A 58 11.96 -21.09 -9.28
N PHE A 59 11.49 -20.04 -8.62
CA PHE A 59 10.10 -19.61 -8.68
C PHE A 59 9.69 -19.23 -10.10
N HIS A 60 10.55 -18.48 -10.81
CA HIS A 60 10.34 -18.12 -12.20
C HIS A 60 10.21 -19.36 -13.12
N ARG A 61 11.06 -20.38 -12.92
CA ARG A 61 10.95 -21.64 -13.69
C ARG A 61 9.64 -22.38 -13.39
N LEU A 62 9.13 -22.27 -12.18
CA LEU A 62 7.88 -22.93 -11.77
C LEU A 62 6.65 -22.22 -12.35
N THR A 63 6.63 -20.91 -12.30
CA THR A 63 5.45 -20.08 -12.66
C THR A 63 5.46 -19.62 -14.12
N GLY A 64 6.64 -19.49 -14.73
CA GLY A 64 6.78 -18.89 -16.05
C GLY A 64 6.44 -17.39 -16.09
N VAL A 65 6.31 -16.86 -17.30
CA VAL A 65 5.91 -15.47 -17.54
C VAL A 65 4.53 -15.44 -18.20
N HIS A 66 3.58 -14.83 -17.54
CA HIS A 66 2.21 -14.66 -18.01
C HIS A 66 1.89 -13.18 -18.22
N MET A 67 2.28 -12.63 -19.39
CA MET A 67 2.10 -11.19 -19.69
C MET A 67 0.64 -10.74 -19.58
N THR A 68 -0.33 -11.58 -19.95
CA THR A 68 -1.76 -11.24 -19.80
C THR A 68 -2.14 -11.00 -18.35
N ILE A 69 -1.68 -11.87 -17.42
CA ILE A 69 -1.95 -11.72 -15.99
C ILE A 69 -1.23 -10.47 -15.47
N TYR A 70 0.00 -10.26 -15.90
CA TYR A 70 0.77 -9.06 -15.58
C TYR A 70 -0.01 -7.78 -15.94
N THR A 71 -0.42 -7.66 -17.20
CA THR A 71 -1.18 -6.50 -17.69
C THR A 71 -2.48 -6.29 -16.91
N ILE A 72 -3.23 -7.37 -16.62
CA ILE A 72 -4.46 -7.27 -15.83
C ILE A 72 -4.17 -6.76 -14.42
N THR A 73 -3.14 -7.29 -13.75
CA THR A 73 -2.78 -6.87 -12.39
C THR A 73 -2.26 -5.44 -12.35
N ASP A 74 -1.56 -5.00 -13.38
CA ASP A 74 -1.10 -3.63 -13.51
C ASP A 74 -2.28 -2.65 -13.63
N TRP A 75 -3.24 -2.92 -14.50
CA TRP A 75 -4.47 -2.15 -14.60
C TRP A 75 -5.27 -2.12 -13.29
N LEU A 76 -5.38 -3.27 -12.60
CA LEU A 76 -6.03 -3.33 -11.29
C LEU A 76 -5.28 -2.51 -10.24
N GLY A 77 -3.96 -2.37 -10.37
CA GLY A 77 -3.12 -1.53 -9.54
C GLY A 77 -3.47 -0.03 -9.58
N LEU A 78 -4.17 0.42 -10.64
CA LEU A 78 -4.65 1.80 -10.75
C LEU A 78 -5.91 2.08 -9.89
N ILE A 79 -6.66 1.04 -9.50
CA ILE A 79 -7.91 1.21 -8.71
C ILE A 79 -7.69 2.03 -7.44
N PRO A 80 -6.66 1.77 -6.60
CA PRO A 80 -6.40 2.58 -5.42
C PRO A 80 -6.17 4.06 -5.72
N LEU A 81 -5.52 4.39 -6.84
CA LEU A 81 -5.32 5.78 -7.25
C LEU A 81 -6.66 6.47 -7.57
N PHE A 82 -7.57 5.76 -8.27
CA PHE A 82 -8.92 6.27 -8.51
C PHE A 82 -9.69 6.49 -7.20
N VAL A 83 -9.54 5.60 -6.22
CA VAL A 83 -10.13 5.78 -4.88
C VAL A 83 -9.58 7.05 -4.21
N CYS A 84 -8.27 7.27 -4.25
CA CYS A 84 -7.65 8.49 -3.73
C CYS A 84 -8.21 9.74 -4.43
N MET A 85 -8.38 9.72 -5.75
CA MET A 85 -8.94 10.84 -6.53
C MET A 85 -10.40 11.10 -6.14
N ILE A 86 -11.22 10.06 -5.95
CA ILE A 86 -12.63 10.23 -5.54
C ILE A 86 -12.72 10.93 -4.18
N PHE A 87 -12.00 10.44 -3.17
CA PHE A 87 -12.03 11.07 -1.84
C PHE A 87 -11.35 12.42 -1.80
N GLY A 88 -10.30 12.64 -2.58
CA GLY A 88 -9.69 13.94 -2.81
C GLY A 88 -10.68 14.92 -3.43
N GLY A 89 -11.43 14.48 -4.44
CA GLY A 89 -12.49 15.26 -5.09
C GLY A 89 -13.63 15.62 -4.11
N ILE A 90 -14.06 14.67 -3.27
CA ILE A 90 -15.06 14.94 -2.21
C ILE A 90 -14.54 16.03 -1.26
N GLY A 91 -13.30 15.91 -0.80
CA GLY A 91 -12.67 16.90 0.06
C GLY A 91 -12.57 18.27 -0.60
N PHE A 92 -12.17 18.30 -1.85
CA PHE A 92 -12.09 19.54 -2.64
C PHE A 92 -13.45 20.22 -2.81
N VAL A 93 -14.51 19.47 -3.17
CA VAL A 93 -15.88 19.98 -3.29
C VAL A 93 -16.37 20.55 -1.94
N GLN A 94 -16.11 19.85 -0.84
CA GLN A 94 -16.46 20.35 0.50
C GLN A 94 -15.71 21.65 0.83
N LEU A 95 -14.42 21.73 0.48
CA LEU A 95 -13.60 22.90 0.70
C LEU A 95 -14.16 24.12 -0.06
N VAL A 96 -14.46 23.93 -1.36
CA VAL A 96 -14.99 25.02 -2.21
C VAL A 96 -16.36 25.49 -1.72
N LYS A 97 -17.29 24.55 -1.41
CA LYS A 97 -18.64 24.90 -0.93
C LYS A 97 -18.63 25.58 0.43
N ARG A 98 -17.80 25.12 1.34
CA ARG A 98 -17.76 25.59 2.73
C ARG A 98 -16.76 26.73 2.94
N ARG A 99 -15.91 27.02 1.93
CA ARG A 99 -14.90 28.10 1.90
C ARG A 99 -13.96 28.12 3.11
N SER A 100 -13.75 26.96 3.77
CA SER A 100 -12.87 26.85 4.94
C SER A 100 -12.46 25.39 5.14
N LEU A 101 -11.17 25.14 5.31
CA LEU A 101 -10.64 23.81 5.66
C LEU A 101 -11.23 23.27 6.97
N PHE A 102 -11.43 24.14 7.97
CA PHE A 102 -11.99 23.76 9.27
C PHE A 102 -13.46 23.32 9.23
N LYS A 103 -14.15 23.59 8.11
CA LYS A 103 -15.52 23.17 7.89
C LYS A 103 -15.63 21.88 7.06
N VAL A 104 -14.53 21.38 6.51
CA VAL A 104 -14.47 20.07 5.84
C VAL A 104 -14.62 18.98 6.90
N ASP A 105 -15.25 17.86 6.54
CA ASP A 105 -15.44 16.74 7.47
C ASP A 105 -14.09 16.19 7.91
N TYR A 106 -13.89 16.04 9.22
CA TYR A 106 -12.59 15.62 9.79
C TYR A 106 -12.08 14.30 9.25
N ASP A 107 -12.97 13.34 8.99
CA ASP A 107 -12.60 12.05 8.42
C ASP A 107 -12.02 12.19 7.00
N ILE A 108 -12.51 13.14 6.21
CA ILE A 108 -11.98 13.44 4.86
C ILE A 108 -10.63 14.15 4.95
N ILE A 109 -10.45 15.05 5.92
CA ILE A 109 -9.14 15.71 6.12
C ILE A 109 -8.07 14.68 6.51
N PHE A 110 -8.36 13.82 7.50
CA PHE A 110 -7.43 12.77 7.92
C PHE A 110 -7.14 11.79 6.80
N LEU A 111 -8.15 11.40 6.04
CA LEU A 111 -7.99 10.52 4.88
C LEU A 111 -7.12 11.17 3.81
N GLY A 112 -7.30 12.46 3.54
CA GLY A 112 -6.48 13.23 2.61
C GLY A 112 -5.01 13.26 3.02
N ILE A 113 -4.72 13.57 4.28
CA ILE A 113 -3.34 13.54 4.82
C ILE A 113 -2.74 12.14 4.70
N TYR A 114 -3.50 11.11 5.05
CA TYR A 114 -3.09 9.72 4.95
C TYR A 114 -2.74 9.35 3.49
N TYR A 115 -3.58 9.71 2.52
CA TYR A 115 -3.32 9.44 1.11
C TYR A 115 -2.11 10.18 0.57
N VAL A 116 -1.86 11.41 1.00
CA VAL A 116 -0.62 12.14 0.65
C VAL A 116 0.60 11.34 1.12
N ILE A 117 0.60 10.83 2.36
CA ILE A 117 1.70 10.01 2.89
C ILE A 117 1.86 8.72 2.09
N VAL A 118 0.76 8.04 1.76
CA VAL A 118 0.79 6.79 0.97
C VAL A 118 1.32 7.04 -0.44
N ILE A 119 0.89 8.11 -1.10
CA ILE A 119 1.35 8.47 -2.45
C ILE A 119 2.84 8.84 -2.43
N LEU A 120 3.31 9.56 -1.40
CA LEU A 120 4.75 9.82 -1.24
C LEU A 120 5.54 8.52 -1.06
N GLY A 121 5.05 7.58 -0.26
CA GLY A 121 5.64 6.25 -0.11
C GLY A 121 5.66 5.46 -1.43
N TYR A 122 4.56 5.53 -2.20
CA TYR A 122 4.48 4.94 -3.54
C TYR A 122 5.56 5.50 -4.48
N LEU A 123 5.69 6.83 -4.55
CA LEU A 123 6.70 7.47 -5.39
C LEU A 123 8.14 7.11 -4.96
N ILE A 124 8.40 7.03 -3.66
CA ILE A 124 9.70 6.61 -3.14
C ILE A 124 10.04 5.18 -3.59
N PHE A 125 9.07 4.26 -3.50
CA PHE A 125 9.27 2.86 -3.92
C PHE A 125 9.47 2.71 -5.43
N GLU A 126 8.82 3.55 -6.24
CA GLU A 126 9.05 3.60 -7.69
C GLU A 126 10.43 4.17 -8.06
N MET A 127 10.83 5.23 -7.36
CA MET A 127 12.07 5.95 -7.69
C MET A 127 13.34 5.26 -7.13
N ILE A 128 13.20 4.49 -6.05
CA ILE A 128 14.32 3.86 -5.35
C ILE A 128 14.06 2.35 -5.23
N PRO A 129 14.15 1.60 -6.34
CA PRO A 129 14.03 0.15 -6.28
C PRO A 129 15.24 -0.45 -5.53
N ILE A 130 14.97 -1.39 -4.63
CA ILE A 130 15.98 -2.08 -3.82
C ILE A 130 16.40 -3.38 -4.49
N ASN A 131 15.48 -4.03 -5.19
CA ASN A 131 15.74 -5.25 -5.95
C ASN A 131 14.99 -5.22 -7.27
N TYR A 132 15.57 -5.84 -8.31
CA TYR A 132 15.01 -5.87 -9.64
C TYR A 132 14.49 -7.26 -10.00
N ARG A 133 13.71 -7.35 -11.06
CA ARG A 133 13.29 -8.63 -11.64
C ARG A 133 14.45 -9.23 -12.43
N PRO A 134 14.60 -10.57 -12.42
CA PRO A 134 15.65 -11.24 -13.19
C PRO A 134 15.37 -11.25 -14.70
N ILE A 135 14.22 -10.74 -15.12
CA ILE A 135 13.77 -10.68 -16.52
C ILE A 135 13.34 -9.27 -16.91
N LEU A 136 13.45 -8.93 -18.18
CA LEU A 136 12.86 -7.71 -18.70
C LEU A 136 11.35 -7.89 -18.90
N ILE A 137 10.59 -6.88 -18.52
CA ILE A 137 9.18 -6.76 -18.83
C ILE A 137 9.04 -5.72 -19.94
N GLU A 138 8.50 -6.12 -21.08
CA GLU A 138 8.39 -5.26 -22.28
C GLU A 138 9.70 -4.57 -22.69
N GLY A 139 10.84 -5.20 -22.39
CA GLY A 139 12.16 -4.66 -22.70
C GLY A 139 12.76 -3.74 -21.63
N PHE A 140 12.04 -3.49 -20.52
CA PHE A 140 12.49 -2.64 -19.43
C PHE A 140 12.85 -3.44 -18.18
N LEU A 141 13.87 -2.94 -17.46
CA LEU A 141 14.24 -3.47 -16.15
C LEU A 141 13.28 -2.93 -15.09
N GLU A 142 12.47 -3.82 -14.52
CA GLU A 142 11.49 -3.45 -13.52
C GLU A 142 11.91 -3.77 -12.10
N ALA A 143 11.46 -2.91 -11.17
CA ALA A 143 11.58 -3.17 -9.75
C ALA A 143 10.75 -4.39 -9.33
N SER A 144 11.32 -5.22 -8.47
CA SER A 144 10.61 -6.32 -7.81
C SER A 144 10.31 -6.02 -6.34
N TYR A 145 11.16 -5.20 -5.70
CA TYR A 145 11.02 -4.85 -4.29
C TYR A 145 11.60 -3.45 -3.99
N PRO A 146 10.94 -2.64 -3.16
CA PRO A 146 9.61 -2.86 -2.59
C PRO A 146 8.49 -2.66 -3.64
N SER A 147 7.35 -3.33 -3.44
CA SER A 147 6.22 -3.20 -4.38
C SER A 147 5.37 -1.96 -4.06
N SER A 148 5.44 -0.97 -4.91
CA SER A 148 4.64 0.26 -4.87
C SER A 148 3.14 -0.02 -5.00
N THR A 149 2.75 -0.91 -5.93
CA THR A 149 1.36 -1.34 -6.13
C THR A 149 0.79 -2.04 -4.89
N THR A 150 1.57 -2.93 -4.27
CA THR A 150 1.15 -3.59 -3.02
C THR A 150 0.94 -2.58 -1.89
N LEU A 151 1.83 -1.58 -1.78
CA LEU A 151 1.66 -0.48 -0.81
C LEU A 151 0.34 0.24 -1.03
N LEU A 152 0.01 0.62 -2.27
CA LEU A 152 -1.24 1.30 -2.59
C LEU A 152 -2.46 0.45 -2.24
N VAL A 153 -2.51 -0.79 -2.70
CA VAL A 153 -3.65 -1.69 -2.48
C VAL A 153 -3.89 -1.90 -0.99
N LEU A 154 -2.86 -2.29 -0.23
CA LEU A 154 -3.00 -2.58 1.20
C LEU A 154 -3.27 -1.33 2.06
N SER A 155 -2.86 -0.16 1.59
CA SER A 155 -3.10 1.08 2.32
C SER A 155 -4.44 1.71 1.98
N VAL A 156 -4.87 1.70 0.73
CA VAL A 156 -6.04 2.46 0.26
C VAL A 156 -7.33 1.63 0.32
N MET A 157 -7.30 0.35 -0.10
CA MET A 157 -8.53 -0.45 -0.20
C MET A 157 -9.25 -0.67 1.14
N PRO A 158 -8.56 -0.88 2.28
CA PRO A 158 -9.24 -0.95 3.58
C PRO A 158 -9.97 0.34 3.94
N THR A 159 -9.43 1.51 3.56
CA THR A 159 -10.09 2.80 3.82
C THR A 159 -11.35 2.97 2.98
N LEU A 160 -11.37 2.45 1.75
CA LEU A 160 -12.56 2.44 0.90
C LEU A 160 -13.69 1.66 1.58
N THR A 161 -13.41 0.43 2.04
CA THR A 161 -14.41 -0.41 2.70
C THR A 161 -14.98 0.27 3.94
N GLU A 162 -14.13 0.88 4.76
CA GLU A 162 -14.55 1.63 5.95
C GLU A 162 -15.40 2.85 5.60
N GLN A 163 -14.99 3.66 4.62
CA GLN A 163 -15.72 4.86 4.21
C GLN A 163 -17.07 4.54 3.56
N VAL A 164 -17.13 3.50 2.74
CA VAL A 164 -18.40 3.02 2.16
C VAL A 164 -19.32 2.50 3.27
N GLY A 165 -18.80 1.71 4.21
CA GLY A 165 -19.59 1.20 5.34
C GLY A 165 -20.16 2.30 6.25
N ARG A 166 -19.41 3.40 6.44
CA ARG A 166 -19.87 4.56 7.23
C ARG A 166 -20.94 5.40 6.52
N ARG A 167 -20.87 5.50 5.19
CA ARG A 167 -21.72 6.38 4.38
C ARG A 167 -22.94 5.69 3.79
N THR A 168 -22.95 4.36 3.77
CA THR A 168 -24.04 3.56 3.20
C THR A 168 -24.97 3.08 4.30
N GLU A 169 -26.26 3.40 4.17
CA GLU A 169 -27.33 2.83 5.03
C GLU A 169 -27.83 1.47 4.51
N ASN A 170 -27.43 1.08 3.30
CA ASN A 170 -27.90 -0.14 2.66
C ASN A 170 -27.35 -1.38 3.37
N LYS A 171 -28.27 -2.22 3.91
CA LYS A 171 -27.94 -3.44 4.65
C LYS A 171 -27.12 -4.45 3.82
N MET A 172 -27.39 -4.56 2.52
CA MET A 172 -26.68 -5.48 1.63
C MET A 172 -25.20 -5.12 1.51
N VAL A 173 -24.87 -3.84 1.35
CA VAL A 173 -23.49 -3.36 1.27
C VAL A 173 -22.76 -3.58 2.60
N LYS A 174 -23.44 -3.43 3.74
CA LYS A 174 -22.84 -3.70 5.06
C LYS A 174 -22.50 -5.17 5.27
N ILE A 175 -23.24 -6.11 4.67
CA ILE A 175 -22.96 -7.55 4.76
C ILE A 175 -21.68 -7.91 3.97
N PHE A 176 -21.44 -7.25 2.83
CA PHE A 176 -20.22 -7.49 2.02
C PHE A 176 -18.94 -6.87 2.60
N ILE A 177 -19.05 -5.92 3.54
CA ILE A 177 -17.94 -5.17 4.13
C ILE A 177 -17.52 -5.74 5.49
N ASN A 178 -18.38 -6.47 6.21
CA ASN A 178 -18.11 -7.12 7.48
C ASN A 178 -17.64 -8.57 7.29
#